data_222f3394f224fe41fddb858dd4d55408
#
_entry.id   222f3394f224fe41fddb858dd4d55408
#
_cell.length_a   1.000
_cell.length_b   1.000
_cell.length_c   1.000
_cell.angle_alpha   90.00
_cell.angle_beta   90.00
_cell.angle_gamma   90.00
#
_symmetry.space_group_name_H-M   'P 1'
#
loop_
_entity.id
_entity.type
_entity.pdbx_description
1 polymer ?
#
loop_
_entity_poly.entity_id
_entity_poly.type
_entity_poly.pdbx_seq_one_letter_code
_entity_poly.pdbx_strand_id
1 'polypeptide(L)'
;ALEQMALSISGPHKHVCAAVAEARQYVRLHAHVEVTMAFDAEDLALVELRARKQPADAPKLEVLREEGLVRLRGNEVAVEHSKATLEALLAEAAQCAVTLPCNKAQLAKLTQRPQGSRQGGGRGISLLNRLQDTHDCALVPAPDAQLLHLRGRAPAVARMQQALEQQLDVDQHEREVATH
;
A
#
# COMPACT_ATOMS: atom_id res chain seq x y z
N ALA A 1 10.54 -12.60 -28.24
CA ALA A 1 11.98 -12.53 -28.43
C ALA A 1 12.44 -11.13 -28.02
N LEU A 2 13.25 -11.04 -26.95
CA LEU A 2 13.92 -9.80 -26.57
C LEU A 2 15.04 -9.56 -27.60
N GLU A 3 14.89 -8.56 -28.43
CA GLU A 3 15.99 -8.09 -29.30
C GLU A 3 17.10 -7.54 -28.38
N GLN A 4 18.22 -8.23 -28.33
CA GLN A 4 19.42 -7.75 -27.67
C GLN A 4 20.05 -6.65 -28.52
N MET A 5 19.87 -5.40 -28.10
CA MET A 5 20.60 -4.28 -28.68
C MET A 5 22.00 -4.21 -28.04
N ALA A 6 23.02 -4.25 -28.91
CA ALA A 6 24.41 -4.10 -28.48
C ALA A 6 24.94 -2.73 -28.88
N LEU A 7 25.55 -2.00 -27.94
CA LEU A 7 26.24 -0.75 -28.17
C LEU A 7 27.75 -1.03 -28.21
N SER A 8 28.43 -0.70 -29.34
CA SER A 8 29.87 -0.79 -29.45
C SER A 8 30.51 0.57 -29.31
N ILE A 9 31.49 0.69 -28.40
CA ILE A 9 32.22 1.93 -28.15
C ILE A 9 33.71 1.67 -28.39
N SER A 10 34.35 2.47 -29.23
CA SER A 10 35.78 2.37 -29.58
C SER A 10 36.49 3.71 -29.43
N GLY A 11 37.78 3.68 -29.11
CA GLY A 11 38.59 4.87 -28.92
C GLY A 11 39.73 4.68 -27.93
N PRO A 12 40.43 5.75 -27.50
CA PRO A 12 41.45 5.70 -26.43
C PRO A 12 40.85 5.20 -25.13
N HIS A 13 41.52 4.31 -24.39
CA HIS A 13 41.02 3.57 -23.23
C HIS A 13 40.27 4.44 -22.20
N LYS A 14 40.86 5.57 -21.79
CA LYS A 14 40.22 6.48 -20.83
C LYS A 14 38.90 7.09 -21.31
N HIS A 15 38.78 7.37 -22.60
CA HIS A 15 37.56 7.90 -23.20
C HIS A 15 36.51 6.80 -23.36
N VAL A 16 36.91 5.57 -23.70
CA VAL A 16 36.04 4.42 -23.75
C VAL A 16 35.46 4.13 -22.38
N CYS A 17 36.28 4.13 -21.32
CA CYS A 17 35.79 3.92 -19.94
C CYS A 17 34.76 4.97 -19.51
N ALA A 18 35.00 6.26 -19.81
CA ALA A 18 34.06 7.33 -19.51
C ALA A 18 32.74 7.17 -20.29
N ALA A 19 32.83 6.93 -21.60
CA ALA A 19 31.66 6.73 -22.45
C ALA A 19 30.82 5.49 -22.05
N VAL A 20 31.47 4.39 -21.63
CA VAL A 20 30.78 3.20 -21.10
C VAL A 20 30.05 3.54 -19.79
N ALA A 21 30.67 4.30 -18.89
CA ALA A 21 30.03 4.72 -17.64
C ALA A 21 28.78 5.58 -17.90
N GLU A 22 28.90 6.57 -18.80
CA GLU A 22 27.79 7.43 -19.21
C GLU A 22 26.66 6.62 -19.87
N ALA A 23 26.99 5.72 -20.80
CA ALA A 23 26.01 4.86 -21.47
C ALA A 23 25.26 3.96 -20.47
N ARG A 24 25.98 3.37 -19.50
CA ARG A 24 25.36 2.58 -18.41
C ARG A 24 24.43 3.44 -17.56
N GLN A 25 24.85 4.62 -17.18
CA GLN A 25 24.01 5.54 -16.43
C GLN A 25 22.75 5.95 -17.21
N TYR A 26 22.92 6.24 -18.50
CA TYR A 26 21.79 6.55 -19.38
C TYR A 26 20.79 5.40 -19.47
N VAL A 27 21.27 4.16 -19.65
CA VAL A 27 20.42 2.97 -19.68
C VAL A 27 19.67 2.80 -18.35
N ARG A 28 20.34 2.93 -17.20
CA ARG A 28 19.69 2.82 -15.88
C ARG A 28 18.59 3.86 -15.66
N LEU A 29 18.76 5.06 -16.20
CA LEU A 29 17.78 6.14 -16.07
C LEU A 29 16.59 6.01 -17.04
N HIS A 30 16.77 5.35 -18.18
CA HIS A 30 15.79 5.33 -19.27
C HIS A 30 15.23 3.95 -19.60
N ALA A 31 15.94 2.86 -19.28
CA ALA A 31 15.42 1.52 -19.48
C ALA A 31 14.26 1.25 -18.51
N HIS A 32 13.17 0.71 -19.05
CA HIS A 32 12.05 0.25 -18.24
C HIS A 32 12.35 -1.14 -17.70
N VAL A 33 12.28 -1.27 -16.40
CA VAL A 33 12.40 -2.53 -15.66
C VAL A 33 11.10 -2.87 -14.94
N GLU A 34 10.88 -4.15 -14.74
CA GLU A 34 9.75 -4.67 -13.97
C GLU A 34 10.29 -5.58 -12.86
N VAL A 35 9.85 -5.31 -11.63
CA VAL A 35 10.18 -6.13 -10.45
C VAL A 35 8.90 -6.59 -9.80
N THR A 36 8.82 -7.88 -9.49
CA THR A 36 7.70 -8.49 -8.77
C THR A 36 8.15 -8.93 -7.40
N MET A 37 7.35 -8.62 -6.37
CA MET A 37 7.60 -8.92 -4.96
C MET A 37 6.38 -9.65 -4.40
N ALA A 38 6.60 -10.66 -3.54
CA ALA A 38 5.54 -11.39 -2.87
C ALA A 38 5.34 -10.86 -1.45
N PHE A 39 4.07 -10.73 -1.03
CA PHE A 39 3.67 -10.22 0.28
C PHE A 39 2.50 -11.02 0.86
N ASP A 40 2.36 -11.02 2.18
CA ASP A 40 1.16 -11.51 2.83
C ASP A 40 -0.03 -10.53 2.69
N ALA A 41 -1.21 -10.94 3.10
CA ALA A 41 -2.43 -10.17 2.94
C ALA A 41 -2.42 -8.83 3.73
N GLU A 42 -1.74 -8.80 4.89
CA GLU A 42 -1.64 -7.63 5.74
C GLU A 42 -0.70 -6.59 5.14
N ASP A 43 0.44 -7.04 4.65
CA ASP A 43 1.43 -6.20 3.97
C ASP A 43 0.89 -5.68 2.63
N LEU A 44 0.15 -6.52 1.88
CA LEU A 44 -0.54 -6.08 0.66
C LEU A 44 -1.52 -4.93 0.92
N ALA A 45 -2.29 -5.00 2.01
CA ALA A 45 -3.23 -3.94 2.36
C ALA A 45 -2.52 -2.60 2.62
N LEU A 46 -1.34 -2.64 3.25
CA LEU A 46 -0.51 -1.45 3.49
C LEU A 46 0.09 -0.91 2.19
N VAL A 47 0.59 -1.80 1.32
CA VAL A 47 1.12 -1.42 0.00
C VAL A 47 0.03 -0.80 -0.88
N GLU A 48 -1.19 -1.33 -0.87
CA GLU A 48 -2.33 -0.75 -1.59
C GLU A 48 -2.69 0.65 -1.10
N LEU A 49 -2.71 0.84 0.23
CA LEU A 49 -2.94 2.16 0.81
C LEU A 49 -1.88 3.15 0.31
N ARG A 50 -0.62 2.71 0.25
CA ARG A 50 0.48 3.52 -0.27
C ARG A 50 0.34 3.80 -1.76
N ALA A 51 -0.05 2.81 -2.55
CA ALA A 51 -0.26 2.95 -3.99
C ALA A 51 -1.30 4.03 -4.34
N ARG A 52 -2.39 4.14 -3.56
CA ARG A 52 -3.43 5.17 -3.74
C ARG A 52 -2.90 6.59 -3.53
N LYS A 53 -1.85 6.75 -2.72
CA LYS A 53 -1.25 8.05 -2.35
C LYS A 53 0.02 8.35 -3.13
N GLN A 54 0.38 7.49 -4.06
CA GLN A 54 1.61 7.64 -4.84
C GLN A 54 1.49 8.81 -5.82
N PRO A 55 2.53 9.67 -5.96
CA PRO A 55 2.54 10.74 -6.94
C PRO A 55 2.58 10.17 -8.37
N ALA A 56 2.09 10.95 -9.34
CA ALA A 56 1.91 10.51 -10.72
C ALA A 56 3.23 10.20 -11.46
N ASP A 57 4.34 10.78 -11.00
CA ASP A 57 5.70 10.60 -11.54
C ASP A 57 6.45 9.41 -10.92
N ALA A 58 5.88 8.76 -9.89
CA ALA A 58 6.48 7.59 -9.30
C ALA A 58 6.37 6.35 -10.20
N PRO A 59 7.24 5.33 -10.00
CA PRO A 59 7.11 4.05 -10.70
C PRO A 59 5.71 3.48 -10.55
N LYS A 60 5.17 2.92 -11.63
CA LYS A 60 3.83 2.32 -11.57
C LYS A 60 3.84 1.11 -10.64
N LEU A 61 3.03 1.20 -9.59
CA LEU A 61 2.82 0.13 -8.63
C LEU A 61 1.46 -0.53 -8.92
N GLU A 62 1.47 -1.84 -9.16
CA GLU A 62 0.28 -2.65 -9.42
C GLU A 62 0.21 -3.77 -8.38
N VAL A 63 -0.93 -3.86 -7.68
CA VAL A 63 -1.16 -4.88 -6.65
C VAL A 63 -2.04 -5.98 -7.21
N LEU A 64 -1.53 -7.20 -7.22
CA LEU A 64 -2.19 -8.42 -7.69
C LEU A 64 -2.63 -9.23 -6.47
N ARG A 65 -3.80 -8.89 -5.92
CA ARG A 65 -4.30 -9.44 -4.64
C ARG A 65 -4.42 -10.94 -4.62
N GLU A 66 -4.99 -11.53 -5.69
CA GLU A 66 -5.24 -12.97 -5.77
C GLU A 66 -3.95 -13.78 -5.76
N GLU A 67 -2.87 -13.19 -6.28
CA GLU A 67 -1.56 -13.83 -6.37
C GLU A 67 -0.66 -13.52 -5.17
N GLY A 68 -1.03 -12.56 -4.33
CA GLY A 68 -0.18 -12.06 -3.24
C GLY A 68 1.05 -11.29 -3.73
N LEU A 69 0.95 -10.65 -4.90
CA LEU A 69 2.08 -10.04 -5.58
C LEU A 69 1.92 -8.53 -5.75
N VAL A 70 3.05 -7.85 -5.74
CA VAL A 70 3.17 -6.43 -6.10
C VAL A 70 4.16 -6.30 -7.24
N ARG A 71 3.77 -5.59 -8.29
CA ARG A 71 4.57 -5.35 -9.47
C ARG A 71 4.95 -3.88 -9.56
N LEU A 72 6.25 -3.60 -9.63
CA LEU A 72 6.82 -2.26 -9.81
C LEU A 72 7.34 -2.13 -11.23
N ARG A 73 6.93 -1.09 -11.95
CA ARG A 73 7.38 -0.78 -13.32
C ARG A 73 7.86 0.65 -13.41
N GLY A 74 9.03 0.85 -14.01
CA GLY A 74 9.62 2.17 -14.21
C GLY A 74 11.06 2.10 -14.64
N ASN A 75 11.81 3.20 -14.54
CA ASN A 75 13.25 3.14 -14.71
C ASN A 75 13.92 2.43 -13.54
N GLU A 76 15.10 1.84 -13.77
CA GLU A 76 15.81 1.02 -12.80
C GLU A 76 16.02 1.74 -11.46
N VAL A 77 16.48 2.99 -11.49
CA VAL A 77 16.78 3.77 -10.29
C VAL A 77 15.51 4.03 -9.47
N ALA A 78 14.43 4.41 -10.14
CA ALA A 78 13.16 4.68 -9.47
C ALA A 78 12.51 3.41 -8.89
N VAL A 79 12.63 2.29 -9.60
CA VAL A 79 12.14 0.98 -9.12
C VAL A 79 12.93 0.50 -7.91
N GLU A 80 14.28 0.58 -7.96
CA GLU A 80 15.14 0.24 -6.81
C GLU A 80 14.81 1.12 -5.58
N HIS A 81 14.65 2.42 -5.77
CA HIS A 81 14.28 3.34 -4.68
C HIS A 81 12.89 3.00 -4.11
N SER A 82 11.91 2.75 -4.96
CA SER A 82 10.56 2.39 -4.53
C SER A 82 10.53 1.05 -3.79
N LYS A 83 11.30 0.07 -4.27
CA LYS A 83 11.45 -1.23 -3.59
C LYS A 83 12.04 -1.03 -2.19
N ALA A 84 13.17 -0.34 -2.05
CA ALA A 84 13.79 -0.08 -0.75
C ALA A 84 12.85 0.71 0.20
N THR A 85 12.08 1.65 -0.33
CA THR A 85 11.10 2.42 0.46
C THR A 85 9.96 1.53 0.96
N LEU A 86 9.46 0.61 0.14
CA LEU A 86 8.43 -0.34 0.55
C LEU A 86 8.96 -1.33 1.59
N GLU A 87 10.15 -1.90 1.38
CA GLU A 87 10.77 -2.81 2.34
C GLU A 87 11.00 -2.14 3.71
N ALA A 88 11.47 -0.89 3.73
CA ALA A 88 11.63 -0.13 4.96
C ALA A 88 10.29 0.16 5.67
N LEU A 89 9.25 0.54 4.90
CA LEU A 89 7.91 0.74 5.43
C LEU A 89 7.33 -0.53 6.06
N LEU A 90 7.48 -1.66 5.40
CA LEU A 90 6.97 -2.94 5.89
C LEU A 90 7.74 -3.44 7.13
N ALA A 91 9.05 -3.24 7.16
CA ALA A 91 9.87 -3.56 8.33
C ALA A 91 9.48 -2.71 9.55
N GLU A 92 9.20 -1.41 9.37
CA GLU A 92 8.68 -0.54 10.42
C GLU A 92 7.27 -0.97 10.85
N ALA A 93 6.39 -1.26 9.90
CA ALA A 93 5.02 -1.66 10.18
C ALA A 93 4.93 -3.02 10.90
N ALA A 94 5.82 -3.95 10.63
CA ALA A 94 5.89 -5.24 11.32
C ALA A 94 6.18 -5.08 12.83
N GLN A 95 7.00 -4.08 13.20
CA GLN A 95 7.31 -3.79 14.61
C GLN A 95 6.16 -3.13 15.36
N CYS A 96 5.23 -2.50 14.64
CA CYS A 96 4.14 -1.69 15.20
C CYS A 96 2.76 -2.32 14.96
N ALA A 97 2.71 -3.60 14.55
CA ALA A 97 1.46 -4.29 14.29
C ALA A 97 0.63 -4.45 15.57
N VAL A 98 -0.67 -4.12 15.48
CA VAL A 98 -1.63 -4.25 16.58
C VAL A 98 -2.83 -5.05 16.10
N THR A 99 -3.32 -5.94 16.97
CA THR A 99 -4.53 -6.72 16.72
C THR A 99 -5.59 -6.34 17.75
N LEU A 100 -6.78 -5.96 17.27
CA LEU A 100 -7.90 -5.58 18.12
C LEU A 100 -9.03 -6.62 18.01
N PRO A 101 -9.66 -7.02 19.11
CA PRO A 101 -10.88 -7.81 19.07
C PRO A 101 -12.02 -6.96 18.46
N CYS A 102 -12.78 -7.55 17.54
CA CYS A 102 -13.83 -6.86 16.84
C CYS A 102 -14.97 -7.84 16.51
N ASN A 103 -16.16 -7.63 17.05
CA ASN A 103 -17.27 -8.54 16.82
C ASN A 103 -17.81 -8.44 15.38
N LYS A 104 -18.61 -9.44 14.96
CA LYS A 104 -19.15 -9.51 13.58
C LYS A 104 -19.94 -8.27 13.17
N ALA A 105 -20.70 -7.67 14.09
CA ALA A 105 -21.49 -6.48 13.80
C ALA A 105 -20.60 -5.25 13.57
N GLN A 106 -19.54 -5.09 14.35
CA GLN A 106 -18.55 -4.03 14.20
C GLN A 106 -17.77 -4.18 12.89
N LEU A 107 -17.33 -5.40 12.56
CA LEU A 107 -16.68 -5.70 11.28
C LEU A 107 -17.59 -5.43 10.08
N ALA A 108 -18.87 -5.83 10.18
CA ALA A 108 -19.84 -5.54 9.15
C ALA A 108 -20.03 -4.03 8.96
N LYS A 109 -20.13 -3.24 10.04
CA LYS A 109 -20.25 -1.77 9.96
C LYS A 109 -19.03 -1.12 9.31
N LEU A 110 -17.83 -1.57 9.65
CA LEU A 110 -16.60 -1.05 9.04
C LEU A 110 -16.53 -1.33 7.53
N THR A 111 -16.98 -2.51 7.10
CA THR A 111 -16.88 -2.96 5.70
C THR A 111 -18.10 -2.58 4.85
N GLN A 112 -19.26 -2.29 5.47
CA GLN A 112 -20.45 -1.86 4.76
C GLN A 112 -20.20 -0.61 3.93
N ARG A 113 -20.64 -0.67 2.68
CA ARG A 113 -20.74 0.53 1.85
C ARG A 113 -22.05 1.24 2.19
N PRO A 114 -22.06 2.55 2.43
CA PRO A 114 -23.28 3.28 2.68
C PRO A 114 -24.23 3.07 1.49
N GLN A 115 -25.38 2.44 1.76
CA GLN A 115 -26.48 2.36 0.81
C GLN A 115 -27.19 3.72 0.83
N GLY A 116 -26.95 4.54 -0.17
CA GLY A 116 -27.76 5.76 -0.30
C GLY A 116 -27.01 7.00 -0.70
N SER A 117 -26.99 7.24 -1.97
CA SER A 117 -27.61 8.43 -2.56
C SER A 117 -27.76 8.19 -4.06
N ARG A 118 -29.01 8.03 -4.49
CA ARG A 118 -29.42 7.94 -5.91
C ARG A 118 -29.19 9.26 -6.68
N GLN A 119 -28.61 10.28 -6.03
CA GLN A 119 -28.30 11.56 -6.65
C GLN A 119 -26.80 11.83 -6.59
N GLY A 120 -26.11 11.55 -7.67
CA GLY A 120 -24.71 11.87 -7.88
C GLY A 120 -23.78 10.67 -7.80
N GLY A 121 -23.36 10.12 -8.92
CA GLY A 121 -22.55 8.93 -9.21
C GLY A 121 -21.28 8.63 -8.42
N GLY A 122 -21.20 8.98 -7.15
CA GLY A 122 -20.11 8.63 -6.24
C GLY A 122 -20.38 7.29 -5.57
N ARG A 123 -19.59 6.27 -5.88
CA ARG A 123 -19.56 5.01 -5.11
C ARG A 123 -19.18 5.35 -3.67
N GLY A 124 -20.13 5.17 -2.73
CA GLY A 124 -19.89 5.40 -1.30
C GLY A 124 -18.64 4.66 -0.81
N ILE A 125 -17.71 5.41 -0.22
CA ILE A 125 -16.49 4.84 0.37
C ILE A 125 -16.87 4.19 1.70
N SER A 126 -16.45 2.94 1.95
CA SER A 126 -16.69 2.27 3.24
C SER A 126 -16.00 3.04 4.38
N LEU A 127 -16.53 2.91 5.61
CA LEU A 127 -15.92 3.50 6.79
C LEU A 127 -14.46 3.05 6.95
N LEU A 128 -14.19 1.76 6.70
CA LEU A 128 -12.85 1.18 6.70
C LEU A 128 -11.90 1.93 5.77
N ASN A 129 -12.27 2.14 4.51
CA ASN A 129 -11.40 2.85 3.56
C ASN A 129 -11.17 4.31 3.98
N ARG A 130 -12.21 4.98 4.49
CA ARG A 130 -12.10 6.36 4.98
C ARG A 130 -11.12 6.47 6.14
N LEU A 131 -11.19 5.55 7.11
CA LEU A 131 -10.28 5.50 8.24
C LEU A 131 -8.84 5.23 7.78
N GLN A 132 -8.65 4.26 6.88
CA GLN A 132 -7.33 3.96 6.29
C GLN A 132 -6.70 5.18 5.62
N ASP A 133 -7.48 5.90 4.81
CA ASP A 133 -6.98 7.07 4.08
C ASP A 133 -6.68 8.25 5.01
N THR A 134 -7.48 8.42 6.09
CA THR A 134 -7.32 9.50 7.06
C THR A 134 -6.11 9.29 7.97
N HIS A 135 -5.89 8.06 8.44
CA HIS A 135 -4.87 7.77 9.45
C HIS A 135 -3.58 7.15 8.90
N ASP A 136 -3.52 6.87 7.59
CA ASP A 136 -2.36 6.25 6.92
C ASP A 136 -1.96 4.90 7.55
N CYS A 137 -2.96 4.11 7.92
CA CYS A 137 -2.84 2.81 8.56
C CYS A 137 -3.73 1.80 7.85
N ALA A 138 -3.19 0.65 7.46
CA ALA A 138 -3.98 -0.42 6.88
C ALA A 138 -4.79 -1.16 7.95
N LEU A 139 -6.04 -1.47 7.61
CA LEU A 139 -6.97 -2.24 8.43
C LEU A 139 -7.32 -3.53 7.68
N VAL A 140 -6.98 -4.67 8.25
CA VAL A 140 -7.25 -5.98 7.66
C VAL A 140 -8.22 -6.74 8.57
N PRO A 141 -9.50 -6.85 8.18
CA PRO A 141 -10.48 -7.61 8.94
C PRO A 141 -10.24 -9.12 8.79
N ALA A 142 -10.22 -9.82 9.91
CA ALA A 142 -10.21 -11.28 10.00
C ALA A 142 -11.55 -11.76 10.62
N PRO A 143 -12.63 -11.88 9.82
CA PRO A 143 -13.99 -12.09 10.32
C PRO A 143 -14.15 -13.43 11.05
N ASP A 144 -13.46 -14.47 10.63
CA ASP A 144 -13.52 -15.79 11.25
C ASP A 144 -12.90 -15.80 12.65
N ALA A 145 -11.84 -15.02 12.86
CA ALA A 145 -11.18 -14.87 14.15
C ALA A 145 -11.80 -13.76 15.02
N GLN A 146 -12.73 -12.96 14.47
CA GLN A 146 -13.27 -11.75 15.11
C GLN A 146 -12.18 -10.76 15.52
N LEU A 147 -11.21 -10.57 14.64
CA LEU A 147 -10.06 -9.70 14.83
C LEU A 147 -9.96 -8.65 13.72
N LEU A 148 -9.32 -7.54 14.06
CA LEU A 148 -8.96 -6.48 13.15
C LEU A 148 -7.45 -6.22 13.29
N HIS A 149 -6.69 -6.47 12.23
CA HIS A 149 -5.25 -6.23 12.21
C HIS A 149 -4.96 -4.82 11.71
N LEU A 150 -4.14 -4.08 12.46
CA LEU A 150 -3.67 -2.74 12.14
C LEU A 150 -2.21 -2.81 11.73
N ARG A 151 -1.90 -2.30 10.55
CA ARG A 151 -0.56 -2.26 9.99
C ARG A 151 -0.21 -0.85 9.53
N GLY A 152 0.93 -0.34 9.99
CA GLY A 152 1.40 1.01 9.64
C GLY A 152 2.50 1.48 10.56
N ARG A 153 2.90 2.73 10.42
CA ARG A 153 3.86 3.37 11.32
C ARG A 153 3.27 3.56 12.71
N ALA A 154 4.09 3.51 13.75
CA ALA A 154 3.66 3.63 15.15
C ALA A 154 2.68 4.80 15.41
N PRO A 155 2.93 6.05 14.98
CA PRO A 155 2.00 7.15 15.21
C PRO A 155 0.70 7.02 14.41
N ALA A 156 0.71 6.33 13.27
CA ALA A 156 -0.49 6.07 12.47
C ALA A 156 -1.36 5.00 13.12
N VAL A 157 -0.76 3.92 13.60
CA VAL A 157 -1.43 2.83 14.32
C VAL A 157 -2.08 3.36 15.62
N ALA A 158 -1.37 4.17 16.40
CA ALA A 158 -1.91 4.75 17.63
C ALA A 158 -3.14 5.65 17.38
N ARG A 159 -3.07 6.53 16.37
CA ARG A 159 -4.22 7.37 15.96
C ARG A 159 -5.40 6.55 15.46
N MET A 160 -5.11 5.49 14.68
CA MET A 160 -6.14 4.59 14.17
C MET A 160 -6.83 3.84 15.31
N GLN A 161 -6.06 3.32 16.27
CA GLN A 161 -6.60 2.63 17.44
C GLN A 161 -7.54 3.55 18.21
N GLN A 162 -7.12 4.77 18.53
CA GLN A 162 -7.96 5.75 19.22
C GLN A 162 -9.23 6.09 18.44
N ALA A 163 -9.14 6.25 17.11
CA ALA A 163 -10.30 6.52 16.28
C ALA A 163 -11.29 5.35 16.24
N LEU A 164 -10.79 4.11 16.22
CA LEU A 164 -11.62 2.91 16.29
C LEU A 164 -12.32 2.78 17.63
N GLU A 165 -11.62 2.97 18.73
CA GLU A 165 -12.21 2.95 20.09
C GLU A 165 -13.34 3.95 20.19
N GLN A 166 -13.16 5.20 19.78
CA GLN A 166 -14.20 6.22 19.78
C GLN A 166 -15.41 5.85 18.91
N GLN A 167 -15.20 5.26 17.73
CA GLN A 167 -16.28 4.86 16.82
C GLN A 167 -17.05 3.64 17.36
N LEU A 168 -16.38 2.73 18.02
CA LEU A 168 -16.97 1.51 18.57
C LEU A 168 -17.71 1.76 19.90
N ASP A 169 -17.21 2.68 20.74
CA ASP A 169 -17.86 3.07 22.00
C ASP A 169 -19.15 3.86 21.76
N VAL A 170 -19.17 4.75 20.77
CA VAL A 170 -20.40 5.48 20.38
C VAL A 170 -21.51 4.50 19.97
N ASP A 171 -21.17 3.39 19.31
CA ASP A 171 -22.12 2.38 18.89
C ASP A 171 -22.69 1.54 20.04
N GLN A 172 -21.94 1.35 21.12
CA GLN A 172 -22.44 0.69 22.33
C GLN A 172 -23.46 1.58 23.03
N HIS A 173 -23.20 2.87 23.18
CA HIS A 173 -24.13 3.82 23.82
C HIS A 173 -25.41 4.01 23.01
N GLU A 174 -25.36 4.09 21.69
CA GLU A 174 -26.57 4.19 20.86
C GLU A 174 -27.46 2.94 20.97
N ARG A 175 -26.89 1.75 21.18
CA ARG A 175 -27.65 0.50 21.37
C ARG A 175 -28.27 0.41 22.74
N GLU A 176 -27.61 0.87 23.79
CA GLU A 176 -28.17 0.90 25.16
C GLU A 176 -29.36 1.86 25.28
N VAL A 177 -29.30 3.01 24.59
CA VAL A 177 -30.39 3.99 24.56
C VAL A 177 -31.60 3.50 23.75
N ALA A 178 -31.39 2.71 22.70
CA ALA A 178 -32.46 2.17 21.85
C ALA A 178 -33.21 0.98 22.46
N THR A 179 -32.71 0.41 23.56
CA THR A 179 -33.31 -0.74 24.26
C THR A 179 -34.11 -0.36 25.53
N HIS A 180 -34.20 0.92 25.84
CA HIS A 180 -35.04 1.49 26.92
C HIS A 180 -36.18 2.33 26.34
#